data_3b21d7ea26aeeaa056f93dc2213dbc09
#
_entry.id   3b21d7ea26aeeaa056f93dc2213dbc09
#
_cell.length_a   1.000
_cell.length_b   1.000
_cell.length_c   1.000
_cell.angle_alpha   90.00
_cell.angle_beta   90.00
_cell.angle_gamma   90.00
#
_symmetry.space_group_name_H-M   'P 1'
#
loop_
_entity.id
_entity.type
_entity.pdbx_description
1 polymer ?
#
loop_
_entity_poly.entity_id
_entity_poly.type
_entity_poly.pdbx_seq_one_letter_code
_entity_poly.pdbx_strand_id
1 'polypeptide(L)'
;MNVLYSLLLVLALIVIPLLGAGALGWHALFGVVIPLLAVLVFIVGFIYRVVGWGRSAVPFRITTTGGQQHTLPWIKPSKLDNPSTKAGVVGRMILEVLFFRSLFRNTKMQLHDGPKLSYGSSKWLWLGAIAFHYSFFIILARHMRFFTEPTPMPFQLLDTVDSILQIGAPTLYMTDLIILAGLAYLFLRRIVVPQMRYLSLPADYFPLFLLVAIAGTGILMRYFIRTDIMDVKALAMGLATLQFTVPENIGVIFYIHVFLVSALLVYFPWSKLMHLGGVFLSPSRNLPNDNRMKRHINPWNYPVKVHTYEEWEDDYREAMKEAGLPVEKE
;
A
#
# COMPACT_ATOMS: atom_id res chain seq x y z
N MET A 1 11.65 -19.41 12.44
CA MET A 1 12.64 -18.35 12.72
C MET A 1 12.15 -16.96 12.32
N ASN A 2 11.68 -16.74 11.10
CA ASN A 2 11.26 -15.41 10.60
C ASN A 2 10.22 -14.68 11.47
N VAL A 3 9.23 -15.40 12.00
CA VAL A 3 8.20 -14.87 12.91
C VAL A 3 8.83 -14.37 14.21
N LEU A 4 9.72 -15.17 14.82
CA LEU A 4 10.36 -14.85 16.08
C LEU A 4 11.26 -13.60 15.96
N TYR A 5 12.08 -13.51 14.91
CA TYR A 5 12.90 -12.32 14.68
C TYR A 5 12.07 -11.04 14.55
N SER A 6 10.98 -11.11 13.81
CA SER A 6 10.08 -9.97 13.63
C SER A 6 9.40 -9.56 14.94
N LEU A 7 8.99 -10.54 15.74
CA LEU A 7 8.41 -10.27 17.07
C LEU A 7 9.44 -9.65 18.01
N LEU A 8 10.63 -10.24 18.12
CA LEU A 8 11.69 -9.72 18.98
C LEU A 8 12.09 -8.29 18.62
N LEU A 9 12.14 -7.98 17.30
CA LEU A 9 12.42 -6.62 16.85
C LEU A 9 11.34 -5.64 17.32
N VAL A 10 10.05 -5.98 17.21
CA VAL A 10 8.97 -5.10 17.69
C VAL A 10 8.98 -4.97 19.20
N LEU A 11 9.28 -6.04 19.93
CA LEU A 11 9.46 -5.95 21.39
C LEU A 11 10.62 -5.04 21.79
N ALA A 12 11.74 -5.09 21.06
CA ALA A 12 12.85 -4.16 21.27
C ALA A 12 12.43 -2.71 20.99
N LEU A 13 11.62 -2.45 19.93
CA LEU A 13 11.07 -1.13 19.65
C LEU A 13 10.12 -0.63 20.75
N ILE A 14 9.45 -1.50 21.51
CA ILE A 14 8.64 -1.12 22.67
C ILE A 14 9.51 -0.78 23.88
N VAL A 15 10.57 -1.56 24.12
CA VAL A 15 11.47 -1.39 25.27
C VAL A 15 12.26 -0.09 25.18
N ILE A 16 12.66 0.35 23.97
CA ILE A 16 13.45 1.59 23.78
C ILE A 16 12.75 2.82 24.39
N PRO A 17 11.51 3.20 24.00
CA PRO A 17 10.83 4.34 24.63
C PRO A 17 10.38 4.06 26.07
N LEU A 18 10.12 2.82 26.44
CA LEU A 18 9.84 2.45 27.84
C LEU A 18 11.00 2.83 28.76
N LEU A 19 12.23 2.55 28.35
CA LEU A 19 13.43 2.95 29.11
C LEU A 19 13.75 4.43 28.90
N GLY A 20 13.74 4.93 27.66
CA GLY A 20 14.13 6.31 27.34
C GLY A 20 13.19 7.37 27.90
N ALA A 21 11.90 7.27 27.63
CA ALA A 21 10.90 8.20 28.15
C ALA A 21 10.45 7.83 29.57
N GLY A 22 10.29 6.52 29.87
CA GLY A 22 9.76 6.09 31.15
C GLY A 22 10.78 6.13 32.29
N ALA A 23 12.01 5.64 32.08
CA ALA A 23 13.01 5.57 33.14
C ALA A 23 13.98 6.78 33.13
N LEU A 24 14.35 7.29 31.94
CA LEU A 24 15.35 8.36 31.81
C LEU A 24 14.71 9.75 31.59
N GLY A 25 13.39 9.86 31.44
CA GLY A 25 12.69 11.14 31.29
C GLY A 25 12.96 11.87 29.97
N TRP A 26 13.39 11.18 28.90
CA TRP A 26 13.71 11.78 27.59
C TRP A 26 12.45 12.11 26.78
N HIS A 27 11.49 12.77 27.41
CA HIS A 27 10.18 13.05 26.81
C HIS A 27 10.27 13.88 25.53
N ALA A 28 11.14 14.93 25.52
CA ALA A 28 11.35 15.76 24.32
C ALA A 28 11.93 14.97 23.14
N LEU A 29 12.84 14.02 23.40
CA LEU A 29 13.41 13.17 22.37
C LEU A 29 12.34 12.30 21.70
N PHE A 30 11.51 11.60 22.52
CA PHE A 30 10.51 10.67 22.01
C PHE A 30 9.21 11.34 21.57
N GLY A 31 8.86 12.50 22.15
CA GLY A 31 7.64 13.24 21.82
C GLY A 31 7.81 14.24 20.68
N VAL A 32 9.03 14.74 20.43
CA VAL A 32 9.28 15.80 19.45
C VAL A 32 10.33 15.40 18.42
N VAL A 33 11.56 15.14 18.85
CA VAL A 33 12.70 15.00 17.90
C VAL A 33 12.50 13.78 16.99
N ILE A 34 12.25 12.61 17.57
CA ILE A 34 12.08 11.36 16.80
C ILE A 34 10.87 11.44 15.85
N PRO A 35 9.66 11.88 16.27
CA PRO A 35 8.53 12.04 15.36
C PRO A 35 8.80 12.98 14.17
N LEU A 36 9.43 14.14 14.42
CA LEU A 36 9.76 15.07 13.34
C LEU A 36 10.77 14.48 12.35
N LEU A 37 11.81 13.83 12.84
CA LEU A 37 12.78 13.14 11.99
C LEU A 37 12.13 12.00 11.22
N ALA A 38 11.22 11.25 11.83
CA ALA A 38 10.50 10.16 11.16
C ALA A 38 9.61 10.67 10.02
N VAL A 39 8.90 11.78 10.23
CA VAL A 39 8.11 12.44 9.18
C VAL A 39 9.01 12.93 8.05
N LEU A 40 10.15 13.56 8.36
CA LEU A 40 11.12 14.01 7.36
C LEU A 40 11.65 12.83 6.52
N VAL A 41 12.08 11.75 7.17
CA VAL A 41 12.56 10.52 6.52
C VAL A 41 11.47 9.90 5.65
N PHE A 42 10.22 9.87 6.14
CA PHE A 42 9.08 9.38 5.36
C PHE A 42 8.87 10.20 4.10
N ILE A 43 8.80 11.53 4.20
CA ILE A 43 8.55 12.42 3.05
C ILE A 43 9.68 12.30 2.02
N VAL A 44 10.93 12.44 2.47
CA VAL A 44 12.11 12.35 1.58
C VAL A 44 12.21 10.96 0.94
N GLY A 45 12.04 9.90 1.73
CA GLY A 45 12.08 8.52 1.25
C GLY A 45 10.95 8.20 0.28
N PHE A 46 9.73 8.69 0.55
CA PHE A 46 8.59 8.54 -0.36
C PHE A 46 8.84 9.23 -1.70
N ILE A 47 9.28 10.49 -1.68
CA ILE A 47 9.63 11.24 -2.89
C ILE A 47 10.75 10.53 -3.66
N TYR A 48 11.81 10.10 -2.97
CA TYR A 48 12.91 9.36 -3.58
C TYR A 48 12.43 8.12 -4.32
N ARG A 49 11.55 7.32 -3.71
CA ARG A 49 10.98 6.10 -4.33
C ARG A 49 10.12 6.43 -5.53
N VAL A 50 9.23 7.42 -5.42
CA VAL A 50 8.36 7.85 -6.52
C VAL A 50 9.17 8.38 -7.71
N VAL A 51 10.17 9.23 -7.45
CA VAL A 51 11.08 9.75 -8.48
C VAL A 51 11.89 8.61 -9.10
N GLY A 52 12.37 7.66 -8.29
CA GLY A 52 13.05 6.45 -8.78
C GLY A 52 12.19 5.65 -9.75
N TRP A 53 10.91 5.45 -9.45
CA TRP A 53 9.98 4.79 -10.38
C TRP A 53 9.74 5.62 -11.65
N GLY A 54 9.60 6.95 -11.52
CA GLY A 54 9.42 7.85 -12.66
C GLY A 54 10.62 7.89 -13.61
N ARG A 55 11.83 7.60 -13.09
CA ARG A 55 13.06 7.50 -13.92
C ARG A 55 13.20 6.16 -14.63
N SER A 56 12.43 5.15 -14.24
CA SER A 56 12.45 3.84 -14.90
C SER A 56 11.79 3.96 -16.27
N ALA A 57 12.55 3.70 -17.33
CA ALA A 57 12.08 3.82 -18.69
C ALA A 57 11.02 2.74 -19.00
N VAL A 58 9.85 3.19 -19.46
CA VAL A 58 8.78 2.32 -19.98
C VAL A 58 8.56 2.71 -21.45
N PRO A 59 9.25 2.06 -22.40
CA PRO A 59 9.25 2.48 -23.80
C PRO A 59 7.89 2.30 -24.49
N PHE A 60 7.05 1.42 -23.96
CA PHE A 60 5.68 1.19 -24.45
C PHE A 60 4.76 0.82 -23.28
N ARG A 61 3.47 0.95 -23.51
CA ARG A 61 2.46 0.63 -22.51
C ARG A 61 2.45 -0.86 -22.21
N ILE A 62 2.52 -1.22 -20.93
CA ILE A 62 2.45 -2.61 -20.52
C ILE A 62 1.00 -3.08 -20.59
N THR A 63 0.74 -4.11 -21.38
CA THR A 63 -0.56 -4.74 -21.47
C THR A 63 -0.86 -5.52 -20.19
N THR A 64 -2.12 -5.50 -19.75
CA THR A 64 -2.55 -6.31 -18.61
C THR A 64 -3.11 -7.65 -19.09
N THR A 65 -3.05 -8.64 -18.23
CA THR A 65 -3.67 -9.97 -18.44
C THR A 65 -5.18 -9.97 -18.17
N GLY A 66 -5.77 -8.81 -17.92
CA GLY A 66 -7.15 -8.66 -17.45
C GLY A 66 -8.22 -8.74 -18.52
N GLY A 67 -7.97 -9.37 -19.66
CA GLY A 67 -8.95 -9.56 -20.70
C GLY A 67 -8.49 -9.11 -22.09
N GLN A 68 -9.36 -9.27 -23.07
CA GLN A 68 -9.06 -8.99 -24.48
C GLN A 68 -8.81 -7.49 -24.71
N GLN A 69 -7.76 -7.18 -25.45
CA GLN A 69 -7.46 -5.83 -25.94
C GLN A 69 -8.49 -5.38 -26.98
N HIS A 70 -8.82 -4.10 -26.99
CA HIS A 70 -9.61 -3.53 -28.08
C HIS A 70 -8.71 -3.36 -29.31
N THR A 71 -8.95 -4.17 -30.34
CA THR A 71 -8.15 -4.20 -31.58
C THR A 71 -9.01 -3.95 -32.80
N LEU A 72 -9.94 -4.86 -33.07
CA LEU A 72 -10.83 -4.80 -34.21
C LEU A 72 -12.28 -4.62 -33.72
N PRO A 73 -13.18 -4.03 -34.55
CA PRO A 73 -14.55 -3.71 -34.13
C PRO A 73 -15.35 -4.91 -33.62
N TRP A 74 -15.07 -6.10 -34.17
CA TRP A 74 -15.77 -7.33 -33.86
C TRP A 74 -15.18 -8.09 -32.66
N ILE A 75 -13.98 -7.71 -32.17
CA ILE A 75 -13.39 -8.31 -30.96
C ILE A 75 -13.94 -7.60 -29.73
N LYS A 76 -14.63 -8.35 -28.89
CA LYS A 76 -15.25 -7.84 -27.66
C LYS A 76 -14.20 -7.61 -26.57
N PRO A 77 -13.85 -6.35 -26.22
CA PRO A 77 -12.85 -6.06 -25.17
C PRO A 77 -13.48 -6.13 -23.78
N SER A 78 -12.64 -6.29 -22.76
CA SER A 78 -13.05 -6.12 -21.37
C SER A 78 -12.93 -4.66 -20.94
N LYS A 79 -14.06 -3.97 -20.82
CA LYS A 79 -14.11 -2.51 -20.57
C LYS A 79 -13.50 -2.09 -19.22
N LEU A 80 -13.58 -2.93 -18.19
CA LEU A 80 -13.07 -2.61 -16.85
C LEU A 80 -11.76 -3.30 -16.51
N ASP A 81 -11.53 -4.53 -17.00
CA ASP A 81 -10.30 -5.25 -16.70
C ASP A 81 -9.13 -4.82 -17.57
N ASN A 82 -9.44 -4.39 -18.79
CA ASN A 82 -8.47 -3.97 -19.80
C ASN A 82 -8.99 -2.76 -20.59
N PRO A 83 -9.19 -1.60 -19.93
CA PRO A 83 -9.81 -0.44 -20.54
C PRO A 83 -8.95 0.13 -21.67
N SER A 84 -9.57 0.46 -22.79
CA SER A 84 -8.95 1.13 -23.93
C SER A 84 -9.16 2.66 -23.91
N THR A 85 -9.95 3.19 -22.98
CA THR A 85 -10.27 4.62 -22.86
C THR A 85 -9.82 5.18 -21.54
N LYS A 86 -9.52 6.50 -21.47
CA LYS A 86 -9.16 7.20 -20.23
C LYS A 86 -10.26 7.08 -19.16
N ALA A 87 -11.53 7.24 -19.54
CA ALA A 87 -12.66 7.09 -18.62
C ALA A 87 -12.73 5.66 -18.03
N GLY A 88 -12.50 4.65 -18.88
CA GLY A 88 -12.41 3.26 -18.41
C GLY A 88 -11.25 3.03 -17.44
N VAL A 89 -10.11 3.68 -17.64
CA VAL A 89 -8.96 3.63 -16.71
C VAL A 89 -9.34 4.25 -15.37
N VAL A 90 -9.98 5.43 -15.36
CA VAL A 90 -10.44 6.08 -14.12
C VAL A 90 -11.43 5.16 -13.38
N GLY A 91 -12.42 4.61 -14.07
CA GLY A 91 -13.37 3.66 -13.46
C GLY A 91 -12.68 2.42 -12.90
N ARG A 92 -11.71 1.86 -13.61
CA ARG A 92 -10.89 0.75 -13.12
C ARG A 92 -10.10 1.14 -11.86
N MET A 93 -9.44 2.31 -11.87
CA MET A 93 -8.64 2.78 -10.72
C MET A 93 -9.51 3.01 -9.49
N ILE A 94 -10.70 3.59 -9.63
CA ILE A 94 -11.66 3.75 -8.54
C ILE A 94 -12.03 2.39 -7.94
N LEU A 95 -12.39 1.42 -8.78
CA LEU A 95 -12.74 0.08 -8.32
C LEU A 95 -11.57 -0.66 -7.69
N GLU A 96 -10.36 -0.42 -8.17
CA GLU A 96 -9.15 -1.05 -7.63
C GLU A 96 -8.75 -0.46 -6.28
N VAL A 97 -8.77 0.87 -6.15
CA VAL A 97 -8.35 1.56 -4.94
C VAL A 97 -9.39 1.44 -3.82
N LEU A 98 -10.68 1.61 -4.14
CA LEU A 98 -11.73 1.59 -3.12
C LEU A 98 -12.21 0.17 -2.81
N PHE A 99 -12.32 -0.72 -3.79
CA PHE A 99 -12.95 -2.04 -3.59
C PHE A 99 -11.99 -3.21 -3.77
N PHE A 100 -10.71 -2.96 -4.08
CA PHE A 100 -9.71 -4.01 -4.33
C PHE A 100 -10.20 -5.05 -5.33
N ARG A 101 -10.80 -4.56 -6.43
CA ARG A 101 -11.53 -5.37 -7.41
C ARG A 101 -10.70 -6.54 -7.97
N SER A 102 -9.43 -6.31 -8.27
CA SER A 102 -8.55 -7.38 -8.77
C SER A 102 -8.37 -8.48 -7.73
N LEU A 103 -8.26 -8.13 -6.45
CA LEU A 103 -8.15 -9.11 -5.38
C LEU A 103 -9.45 -9.90 -5.18
N PHE A 104 -10.62 -9.25 -5.29
CA PHE A 104 -11.93 -9.91 -5.21
C PHE A 104 -12.13 -10.92 -6.33
N ARG A 105 -11.66 -10.61 -7.54
CA ARG A 105 -11.77 -11.46 -8.72
C ARG A 105 -10.64 -12.50 -8.85
N ASN A 106 -9.61 -12.38 -8.01
CA ASN A 106 -8.47 -13.28 -8.09
C ASN A 106 -8.89 -14.73 -7.78
N THR A 107 -8.43 -15.65 -8.63
CA THR A 107 -8.62 -17.08 -8.47
C THR A 107 -7.31 -17.75 -8.10
N LYS A 108 -7.38 -18.74 -7.22
CA LYS A 108 -6.27 -19.63 -6.90
C LYS A 108 -6.38 -20.85 -7.76
N MET A 109 -5.30 -21.22 -8.42
CA MET A 109 -5.20 -22.47 -9.14
C MET A 109 -4.50 -23.50 -8.25
N GLN A 110 -5.09 -24.68 -8.14
CA GLN A 110 -4.53 -25.81 -7.39
C GLN A 110 -4.45 -27.02 -8.32
N LEU A 111 -3.27 -27.63 -8.39
CA LEU A 111 -3.05 -28.87 -9.07
C LEU A 111 -3.16 -30.01 -8.05
N HIS A 112 -4.04 -30.94 -8.30
CA HIS A 112 -4.24 -32.15 -7.51
C HIS A 112 -3.64 -33.36 -8.21
N ASP A 113 -3.47 -34.43 -7.46
CA ASP A 113 -2.98 -35.72 -8.01
C ASP A 113 -3.85 -36.21 -9.19
N GLY A 114 -3.15 -36.64 -10.25
CA GLY A 114 -3.80 -37.07 -11.50
C GLY A 114 -4.30 -35.93 -12.38
N PRO A 115 -3.46 -35.03 -12.82
CA PRO A 115 -3.51 -33.70 -13.46
C PRO A 115 -4.88 -32.99 -13.44
N LYS A 116 -5.49 -32.93 -12.27
CA LYS A 116 -6.77 -32.24 -12.06
C LYS A 116 -6.55 -30.83 -11.55
N LEU A 117 -6.99 -29.82 -12.30
CA LEU A 117 -6.96 -28.42 -11.91
C LEU A 117 -8.27 -28.05 -11.21
N SER A 118 -8.15 -27.37 -10.07
CA SER A 118 -9.27 -26.69 -9.42
C SER A 118 -8.98 -25.19 -9.24
N TYR A 119 -10.05 -24.39 -9.24
CA TYR A 119 -9.97 -22.95 -9.06
C TYR A 119 -10.72 -22.56 -7.78
N GLY A 120 -9.98 -22.00 -6.84
CA GLY A 120 -10.52 -21.45 -5.60
C GLY A 120 -10.62 -19.92 -5.65
N SER A 121 -11.51 -19.31 -4.86
CA SER A 121 -11.59 -17.86 -4.76
C SER A 121 -10.65 -17.29 -3.70
N SER A 122 -10.27 -16.00 -3.84
CA SER A 122 -9.50 -15.24 -2.84
C SER A 122 -10.38 -14.30 -2.02
N LYS A 123 -11.69 -14.50 -1.97
CA LYS A 123 -12.66 -13.59 -1.34
C LYS A 123 -12.41 -13.37 0.16
N TRP A 124 -12.00 -14.40 0.90
CA TRP A 124 -11.63 -14.24 2.31
C TRP A 124 -10.42 -13.34 2.52
N LEU A 125 -9.41 -13.43 1.63
CA LEU A 125 -8.27 -12.51 1.66
C LEU A 125 -8.71 -11.09 1.30
N TRP A 126 -9.61 -10.94 0.33
CA TRP A 126 -10.22 -9.66 -0.02
C TRP A 126 -10.95 -9.06 1.19
N LEU A 127 -11.80 -9.83 1.87
CA LEU A 127 -12.54 -9.36 3.05
C LEU A 127 -11.58 -8.90 4.17
N GLY A 128 -10.58 -9.71 4.51
CA GLY A 128 -9.60 -9.35 5.53
C GLY A 128 -8.75 -8.13 5.15
N ALA A 129 -8.38 -8.00 3.87
CA ALA A 129 -7.63 -6.85 3.37
C ALA A 129 -8.48 -5.56 3.41
N ILE A 130 -9.74 -5.60 2.98
CA ILE A 130 -10.66 -4.44 3.07
C ILE A 130 -10.91 -4.07 4.53
N ALA A 131 -11.25 -5.04 5.38
CA ALA A 131 -11.49 -4.79 6.81
C ALA A 131 -10.30 -4.08 7.46
N PHE A 132 -9.08 -4.55 7.22
CA PHE A 132 -7.87 -3.91 7.71
C PHE A 132 -7.67 -2.49 7.15
N HIS A 133 -7.73 -2.30 5.84
CA HIS A 133 -7.42 -0.99 5.23
C HIS A 133 -8.46 0.07 5.58
N TYR A 134 -9.75 -0.26 5.55
CA TYR A 134 -10.79 0.71 5.89
C TYR A 134 -10.74 1.10 7.36
N SER A 135 -10.58 0.14 8.28
CA SER A 135 -10.41 0.47 9.70
C SER A 135 -9.15 1.30 9.94
N PHE A 136 -8.03 0.95 9.30
CA PHE A 136 -6.78 1.72 9.39
C PHE A 136 -6.97 3.18 8.92
N PHE A 137 -7.59 3.41 7.76
CA PHE A 137 -7.82 4.76 7.25
C PHE A 137 -8.82 5.56 8.09
N ILE A 138 -9.87 4.94 8.61
CA ILE A 138 -10.82 5.60 9.51
C ILE A 138 -10.12 5.99 10.82
N ILE A 139 -9.34 5.10 11.42
CA ILE A 139 -8.55 5.40 12.61
C ILE A 139 -7.57 6.55 12.35
N LEU A 140 -6.85 6.51 11.22
CA LEU A 140 -5.93 7.58 10.83
C LEU A 140 -6.67 8.92 10.66
N ALA A 141 -7.82 8.93 9.98
CA ALA A 141 -8.63 10.12 9.79
C ALA A 141 -9.15 10.69 11.14
N ARG A 142 -9.57 9.82 12.08
CA ARG A 142 -9.97 10.26 13.43
C ARG A 142 -8.82 10.88 14.21
N HIS A 143 -7.56 10.47 13.98
CA HIS A 143 -6.40 11.11 14.61
C HIS A 143 -6.22 12.57 14.20
N MET A 144 -6.82 13.03 13.09
CA MET A 144 -6.75 14.43 12.66
C MET A 144 -7.33 15.39 13.70
N ARG A 145 -8.22 14.93 14.60
CA ARG A 145 -8.73 15.72 15.72
C ARG A 145 -7.65 16.22 16.70
N PHE A 146 -6.49 15.56 16.73
CA PHE A 146 -5.37 16.00 17.57
C PHE A 146 -4.54 17.10 16.91
N PHE A 147 -4.66 17.28 15.60
CA PHE A 147 -3.88 18.23 14.79
C PHE A 147 -4.69 19.43 14.30
N THR A 148 -5.98 19.51 14.64
CA THR A 148 -6.89 20.56 14.15
C THR A 148 -7.76 21.13 15.27
N GLU A 149 -7.96 22.48 15.23
CA GLU A 149 -8.88 23.20 16.13
C GLU A 149 -9.56 24.32 15.35
N PRO A 150 -10.91 24.33 15.21
CA PRO A 150 -11.82 23.25 15.58
C PRO A 150 -11.65 22.00 14.70
N THR A 151 -12.07 20.84 15.22
CA THR A 151 -12.04 19.60 14.43
C THR A 151 -13.00 19.70 13.25
N PRO A 152 -12.56 19.52 11.99
CA PRO A 152 -13.42 19.61 10.80
C PRO A 152 -14.56 18.58 10.83
N MET A 153 -15.76 19.02 10.31
CA MET A 153 -16.98 18.21 10.31
C MET A 153 -16.82 16.77 9.76
N PRO A 154 -16.06 16.50 8.69
CA PRO A 154 -15.91 15.13 8.20
C PRO A 154 -15.31 14.17 9.23
N PHE A 155 -14.34 14.63 10.03
CA PHE A 155 -13.72 13.81 11.09
C PHE A 155 -14.63 13.60 12.29
N GLN A 156 -15.46 14.60 12.64
CA GLN A 156 -16.50 14.46 13.65
C GLN A 156 -17.55 13.43 13.22
N LEU A 157 -17.97 13.46 11.95
CA LEU A 157 -18.91 12.49 11.40
C LEU A 157 -18.35 11.07 11.43
N LEU A 158 -17.08 10.87 11.06
CA LEU A 158 -16.42 9.57 11.15
C LEU A 158 -16.36 9.05 12.58
N ASP A 159 -16.08 9.93 13.55
CA ASP A 159 -16.07 9.59 14.97
C ASP A 159 -17.47 9.13 15.45
N THR A 160 -18.52 9.82 15.02
CA THR A 160 -19.91 9.49 15.34
C THR A 160 -20.35 8.16 14.73
N VAL A 161 -20.03 7.91 13.46
CA VAL A 161 -20.38 6.65 12.77
C VAL A 161 -19.63 5.47 13.36
N ASP A 162 -18.35 5.64 13.70
CA ASP A 162 -17.53 4.58 14.27
C ASP A 162 -17.92 4.22 15.71
N SER A 163 -18.57 5.15 16.42
CA SER A 163 -19.03 5.01 17.81
C SER A 163 -20.51 4.62 17.95
N ILE A 164 -21.13 4.10 16.90
CA ILE A 164 -22.59 3.79 16.90
C ILE A 164 -22.98 2.74 17.95
N LEU A 165 -22.05 1.86 18.34
CA LEU A 165 -22.23 0.91 19.43
C LEU A 165 -21.79 1.55 20.74
N GLN A 166 -22.69 2.26 21.40
CA GLN A 166 -22.42 2.90 22.69
C GLN A 166 -22.46 1.87 23.83
N ILE A 167 -21.38 1.14 24.02
CA ILE A 167 -21.22 0.19 25.12
C ILE A 167 -20.21 0.78 26.10
N GLY A 168 -20.72 1.26 27.26
CA GLY A 168 -19.88 1.79 28.32
C GLY A 168 -19.26 3.18 28.05
N ALA A 169 -18.34 3.58 28.92
CA ALA A 169 -17.55 4.81 28.81
C ALA A 169 -16.06 4.49 29.01
N PRO A 170 -15.18 4.82 28.07
CA PRO A 170 -15.43 5.50 26.80
C PRO A 170 -16.15 4.61 25.77
N THR A 171 -16.83 5.25 24.83
CA THR A 171 -17.53 4.57 23.74
C THR A 171 -16.60 3.68 22.93
N LEU A 172 -17.01 2.44 22.67
CA LEU A 172 -16.25 1.49 21.87
C LEU A 172 -16.33 1.85 20.38
N TYR A 173 -15.18 1.99 19.74
CA TYR A 173 -15.11 2.17 18.28
C TYR A 173 -15.10 0.81 17.58
N MET A 174 -15.94 0.69 16.55
CA MET A 174 -16.01 -0.55 15.75
C MET A 174 -14.69 -0.83 15.04
N THR A 175 -14.02 0.21 14.54
CA THR A 175 -12.75 0.07 13.84
C THR A 175 -11.63 -0.47 14.72
N ASP A 176 -11.66 -0.26 16.04
CA ASP A 176 -10.66 -0.81 16.96
C ASP A 176 -10.75 -2.34 17.04
N LEU A 177 -11.96 -2.90 16.97
CA LEU A 177 -12.18 -4.34 16.89
C LEU A 177 -11.85 -4.90 15.50
N ILE A 178 -12.30 -4.21 14.46
CA ILE A 178 -12.12 -4.67 13.06
C ILE A 178 -10.65 -4.67 12.66
N ILE A 179 -9.86 -3.67 13.10
CA ILE A 179 -8.42 -3.64 12.77
C ILE A 179 -7.68 -4.80 13.42
N LEU A 180 -7.96 -5.12 14.70
CA LEU A 180 -7.35 -6.28 15.36
C LEU A 180 -7.77 -7.60 14.71
N ALA A 181 -9.06 -7.76 14.39
CA ALA A 181 -9.55 -8.95 13.69
C ALA A 181 -8.93 -9.10 12.29
N GLY A 182 -8.81 -8.00 11.53
CA GLY A 182 -8.16 -7.98 10.22
C GLY A 182 -6.68 -8.34 10.30
N LEU A 183 -5.94 -7.75 11.22
CA LEU A 183 -4.52 -8.06 11.45
C LEU A 183 -4.31 -9.51 11.91
N ALA A 184 -5.15 -9.99 12.84
CA ALA A 184 -5.10 -11.37 13.29
C ALA A 184 -5.38 -12.35 12.14
N TYR A 185 -6.39 -12.08 11.31
CA TYR A 185 -6.69 -12.90 10.13
C TYR A 185 -5.50 -12.93 9.15
N LEU A 186 -4.92 -11.77 8.82
CA LEU A 186 -3.79 -11.68 7.89
C LEU A 186 -2.55 -12.40 8.44
N PHE A 187 -2.31 -12.32 9.74
CA PHE A 187 -1.23 -13.03 10.42
C PHE A 187 -1.47 -14.54 10.42
N LEU A 188 -2.65 -14.99 10.89
CA LEU A 188 -3.00 -16.40 10.96
C LEU A 188 -2.95 -17.06 9.58
N ARG A 189 -3.42 -16.37 8.54
CA ARG A 189 -3.31 -16.87 7.17
C ARG A 189 -1.87 -17.18 6.77
N ARG A 190 -0.89 -16.36 7.20
CA ARG A 190 0.54 -16.59 6.93
C ARG A 190 1.13 -17.76 7.71
N ILE A 191 0.54 -18.12 8.85
CA ILE A 191 0.98 -19.26 9.67
C ILE A 191 0.30 -20.55 9.21
N VAL A 192 -1.01 -20.51 8.98
CA VAL A 192 -1.84 -21.69 8.72
C VAL A 192 -1.69 -22.21 7.29
N VAL A 193 -1.63 -21.29 6.29
CA VAL A 193 -1.50 -21.69 4.89
C VAL A 193 -0.05 -22.06 4.57
N PRO A 194 0.26 -23.34 4.24
CA PRO A 194 1.64 -23.82 4.09
C PRO A 194 2.45 -23.05 3.03
N GLN A 195 1.85 -22.75 1.87
CA GLN A 195 2.47 -21.99 0.79
C GLN A 195 2.85 -20.57 1.24
N MET A 196 1.94 -19.90 1.99
CA MET A 196 2.20 -18.57 2.50
C MET A 196 3.28 -18.57 3.58
N ARG A 197 3.26 -19.57 4.47
CA ARG A 197 4.28 -19.76 5.50
C ARG A 197 5.67 -19.96 4.89
N TYR A 198 5.77 -20.77 3.84
CA TYR A 198 7.02 -21.04 3.13
C TYR A 198 7.60 -19.78 2.46
N LEU A 199 6.75 -18.97 1.83
CA LEU A 199 7.13 -17.78 1.09
C LEU A 199 7.32 -16.53 1.97
N SER A 200 6.88 -16.56 3.23
CA SER A 200 6.90 -15.38 4.10
C SER A 200 8.28 -15.13 4.71
N LEU A 201 8.80 -13.94 4.49
CA LEU A 201 10.07 -13.43 5.01
C LEU A 201 9.85 -12.62 6.30
N PRO A 202 10.89 -12.27 7.08
CA PRO A 202 10.78 -11.35 8.21
C PRO A 202 10.09 -10.03 7.83
N ALA A 203 10.39 -9.48 6.65
CA ALA A 203 9.76 -8.27 6.12
C ALA A 203 8.23 -8.39 5.86
N ASP A 204 7.66 -9.58 5.91
CA ASP A 204 6.22 -9.82 5.81
C ASP A 204 5.54 -9.92 7.19
N TYR A 205 6.28 -10.32 8.22
CA TYR A 205 5.77 -10.43 9.60
C TYR A 205 6.00 -9.14 10.40
N PHE A 206 7.13 -8.48 10.21
CA PHE A 206 7.50 -7.27 10.95
C PHE A 206 6.43 -6.18 10.89
N PRO A 207 5.91 -5.74 9.70
CA PRO A 207 4.88 -4.71 9.65
C PRO A 207 3.56 -5.17 10.28
N LEU A 208 3.22 -6.46 10.25
CA LEU A 208 2.04 -6.96 10.94
C LEU A 208 2.16 -6.84 12.46
N PHE A 209 3.28 -7.27 13.04
CA PHE A 209 3.51 -7.11 14.48
C PHE A 209 3.62 -5.63 14.90
N LEU A 210 4.26 -4.80 14.07
CA LEU A 210 4.35 -3.37 14.32
C LEU A 210 2.97 -2.71 14.33
N LEU A 211 2.11 -3.04 13.37
CA LEU A 211 0.73 -2.52 13.32
C LEU A 211 -0.13 -3.06 14.46
N VAL A 212 0.04 -4.33 14.87
CA VAL A 212 -0.61 -4.88 16.07
C VAL A 212 -0.18 -4.12 17.33
N ALA A 213 1.11 -3.81 17.47
CA ALA A 213 1.62 -3.06 18.61
C ALA A 213 1.11 -1.61 18.62
N ILE A 214 1.06 -0.94 17.45
CA ILE A 214 0.47 0.41 17.32
C ILE A 214 -1.02 0.39 17.67
N ALA A 215 -1.80 -0.51 17.09
CA ALA A 215 -3.22 -0.62 17.40
C ALA A 215 -3.45 -0.98 18.87
N GLY A 216 -2.68 -1.94 19.40
CA GLY A 216 -2.75 -2.37 20.78
C GLY A 216 -2.45 -1.25 21.78
N THR A 217 -1.39 -0.47 21.57
CA THR A 217 -1.05 0.68 22.43
C THR A 217 -2.12 1.79 22.35
N GLY A 218 -2.70 2.04 21.17
CA GLY A 218 -3.81 2.97 21.00
C GLY A 218 -5.06 2.54 21.77
N ILE A 219 -5.42 1.25 21.68
CA ILE A 219 -6.54 0.65 22.41
C ILE A 219 -6.29 0.69 23.93
N LEU A 220 -5.06 0.36 24.36
CA LEU A 220 -4.68 0.43 25.78
C LEU A 220 -4.82 1.85 26.33
N MET A 221 -4.36 2.88 25.61
CA MET A 221 -4.49 4.28 26.02
C MET A 221 -5.94 4.73 26.14
N ARG A 222 -6.79 4.25 25.24
CA ARG A 222 -8.19 4.67 25.24
C ARG A 222 -9.03 3.99 26.32
N TYR A 223 -8.90 2.68 26.49
CA TYR A 223 -9.85 1.89 27.28
C TYR A 223 -9.32 1.48 28.66
N PHE A 224 -8.01 1.41 28.82
CA PHE A 224 -7.41 0.83 30.04
C PHE A 224 -6.51 1.80 30.83
N ILE A 225 -5.57 2.48 30.18
CA ILE A 225 -4.53 3.28 30.83
C ILE A 225 -4.82 4.79 30.76
N ARG A 226 -5.93 5.21 30.29
CA ARG A 226 -6.41 6.59 30.13
C ARG A 226 -5.29 7.65 30.06
N THR A 227 -4.94 8.07 28.88
CA THR A 227 -3.97 9.16 28.64
C THR A 227 -4.71 10.49 28.60
N ASP A 228 -4.12 11.56 29.15
CA ASP A 228 -4.68 12.90 29.05
C ASP A 228 -4.74 13.36 27.59
N ILE A 229 -5.97 13.48 27.09
CA ILE A 229 -6.23 13.85 25.69
C ILE A 229 -5.87 15.31 25.42
N MET A 230 -6.00 16.20 26.41
CA MET A 230 -5.70 17.63 26.25
C MET A 230 -4.20 17.83 26.10
N ASP A 231 -3.40 17.18 26.91
CA ASP A 231 -1.94 17.21 26.82
C ASP A 231 -1.44 16.59 25.53
N VAL A 232 -2.03 15.45 25.11
CA VAL A 232 -1.74 14.82 23.79
C VAL A 232 -2.06 15.77 22.65
N LYS A 233 -3.21 16.46 22.71
CA LYS A 233 -3.61 17.44 21.68
C LYS A 233 -2.66 18.64 21.67
N ALA A 234 -2.26 19.15 22.84
CA ALA A 234 -1.32 20.26 22.95
C ALA A 234 0.04 19.90 22.30
N LEU A 235 0.58 18.71 22.58
CA LEU A 235 1.80 18.23 21.95
C LEU A 235 1.64 18.05 20.42
N ALA A 236 0.54 17.42 19.97
CA ALA A 236 0.30 17.18 18.53
C ALA A 236 0.12 18.51 17.76
N MET A 237 -0.64 19.46 18.30
CA MET A 237 -0.78 20.81 17.75
C MET A 237 0.56 21.53 17.72
N GLY A 238 1.37 21.41 18.79
CA GLY A 238 2.71 21.95 18.86
C GLY A 238 3.63 21.41 17.76
N LEU A 239 3.56 20.10 17.48
CA LEU A 239 4.29 19.49 16.36
C LEU A 239 3.84 20.05 15.00
N ALA A 240 2.51 20.19 14.79
CA ALA A 240 1.94 20.70 13.54
C ALA A 240 2.27 22.18 13.29
N THR A 241 2.37 22.98 14.36
CA THR A 241 2.64 24.43 14.28
C THR A 241 4.10 24.81 14.54
N LEU A 242 4.98 23.81 14.74
CA LEU A 242 6.39 23.98 15.08
C LEU A 242 6.62 24.77 16.39
N GLN A 243 5.69 24.64 17.32
CA GLN A 243 5.75 25.20 18.67
C GLN A 243 5.93 24.07 19.69
N PHE A 244 7.16 23.71 19.97
CA PHE A 244 7.50 22.49 20.70
C PHE A 244 7.40 22.70 22.22
N THR A 245 6.27 22.30 22.79
CA THR A 245 6.07 22.18 24.23
C THR A 245 5.75 20.71 24.54
N VAL A 246 6.39 20.17 25.57
CA VAL A 246 6.14 18.79 26.02
C VAL A 246 5.41 18.86 27.36
N PRO A 247 4.10 18.53 27.42
CA PRO A 247 3.36 18.47 28.67
C PRO A 247 3.92 17.40 29.60
N GLU A 248 3.84 17.64 30.93
CA GLU A 248 4.41 16.75 31.94
C GLU A 248 3.55 15.52 32.23
N ASN A 249 2.22 15.60 31.99
CA ASN A 249 1.28 14.55 32.41
C ASN A 249 1.02 13.49 31.35
N ILE A 250 1.88 13.39 30.33
CA ILE A 250 1.73 12.37 29.29
C ILE A 250 2.36 11.06 29.75
N GLY A 251 1.55 10.01 29.85
CA GLY A 251 1.98 8.68 30.26
C GLY A 251 2.94 8.01 29.24
N VAL A 252 3.81 7.15 29.75
CA VAL A 252 4.85 6.45 28.97
C VAL A 252 4.28 5.67 27.76
N ILE A 253 3.08 5.12 27.88
CA ILE A 253 2.42 4.38 26.81
C ILE A 253 2.21 5.23 25.55
N PHE A 254 1.99 6.54 25.70
CA PHE A 254 1.91 7.47 24.58
C PHE A 254 3.24 7.56 23.82
N TYR A 255 4.37 7.68 24.54
CA TYR A 255 5.70 7.73 23.90
C TYR A 255 6.03 6.42 23.20
N ILE A 256 5.62 5.26 23.78
CA ILE A 256 5.72 3.96 23.09
C ILE A 256 4.93 3.98 21.78
N HIS A 257 3.67 4.43 21.82
CA HIS A 257 2.82 4.51 20.64
C HIS A 257 3.41 5.41 19.55
N VAL A 258 3.82 6.63 19.88
CA VAL A 258 4.40 7.59 18.93
C VAL A 258 5.72 7.10 18.37
N PHE A 259 6.54 6.42 19.18
CA PHE A 259 7.78 5.83 18.69
C PHE A 259 7.54 4.67 17.71
N LEU A 260 6.57 3.81 17.97
CA LEU A 260 6.17 2.74 17.05
C LEU A 260 5.62 3.32 15.73
N VAL A 261 4.82 4.40 15.80
CA VAL A 261 4.36 5.13 14.60
C VAL A 261 5.55 5.74 13.85
N SER A 262 6.50 6.33 14.57
CA SER A 262 7.74 6.87 13.98
C SER A 262 8.56 5.78 13.28
N ALA A 263 8.69 4.61 13.91
CA ALA A 263 9.34 3.45 13.30
C ALA A 263 8.61 2.97 12.03
N LEU A 264 7.27 2.99 12.02
CA LEU A 264 6.48 2.68 10.83
C LEU A 264 6.73 3.69 9.70
N LEU A 265 6.77 4.99 10.00
CA LEU A 265 7.05 6.05 9.03
C LEU A 265 8.44 5.89 8.41
N VAL A 266 9.46 5.65 9.21
CA VAL A 266 10.84 5.42 8.74
C VAL A 266 10.93 4.15 7.86
N TYR A 267 10.25 3.08 8.26
CA TYR A 267 10.24 1.80 7.54
C TYR A 267 9.45 1.87 6.22
N PHE A 268 8.41 2.69 6.15
CA PHE A 268 7.43 2.73 5.06
C PHE A 268 8.05 2.86 3.67
N PRO A 269 8.92 3.86 3.36
CA PRO A 269 9.45 4.09 2.02
C PRO A 269 10.28 2.93 1.48
N TRP A 270 10.88 2.13 2.35
CA TRP A 270 11.80 1.04 2.00
C TRP A 270 11.14 -0.33 1.99
N SER A 271 9.84 -0.37 2.21
CA SER A 271 9.07 -1.59 2.43
C SER A 271 8.02 -1.85 1.34
N LYS A 272 7.34 -2.99 1.47
CA LYS A 272 6.17 -3.35 0.65
C LYS A 272 4.97 -2.41 0.89
N LEU A 273 4.99 -1.59 1.96
CA LEU A 273 3.93 -0.61 2.24
C LEU A 273 3.85 0.48 1.17
N MET A 274 4.92 0.69 0.40
CA MET A 274 4.93 1.58 -0.77
C MET A 274 3.95 1.19 -1.88
N HIS A 275 3.23 0.05 -1.75
CA HIS A 275 2.10 -0.24 -2.65
C HIS A 275 1.03 0.86 -2.63
N LEU A 276 0.94 1.66 -1.57
CA LEU A 276 0.09 2.86 -1.48
C LEU A 276 0.35 3.81 -2.67
N GLY A 277 1.61 4.15 -2.95
CA GLY A 277 1.99 4.97 -4.11
C GLY A 277 2.04 4.15 -5.41
N GLY A 278 2.51 2.90 -5.32
CA GLY A 278 2.71 2.03 -6.48
C GLY A 278 1.43 1.70 -7.25
N VAL A 279 0.28 1.63 -6.59
CA VAL A 279 -1.00 1.37 -7.25
C VAL A 279 -1.36 2.46 -8.27
N PHE A 280 -1.05 3.72 -7.97
CA PHE A 280 -1.32 4.86 -8.86
C PHE A 280 -0.29 4.99 -9.97
N LEU A 281 0.93 4.49 -9.77
CA LEU A 281 2.05 4.61 -10.71
C LEU A 281 2.29 3.35 -11.53
N SER A 282 1.46 2.31 -11.38
CA SER A 282 1.57 1.06 -12.13
C SER A 282 1.10 1.24 -13.58
N PRO A 283 2.00 1.16 -14.61
CA PRO A 283 1.63 1.35 -16.02
C PRO A 283 0.61 0.34 -16.52
N SER A 284 0.57 -0.85 -15.93
CA SER A 284 -0.40 -1.88 -16.26
C SER A 284 -1.82 -1.56 -15.78
N ARG A 285 -2.00 -0.58 -14.88
CA ARG A 285 -3.29 -0.20 -14.30
C ARG A 285 -3.74 1.20 -14.68
N ASN A 286 -2.82 2.17 -14.71
CA ASN A 286 -3.13 3.58 -14.91
C ASN A 286 -3.09 4.03 -16.38
N LEU A 287 -2.71 3.14 -17.31
CA LEU A 287 -2.69 3.45 -18.74
C LEU A 287 -3.80 2.69 -19.49
N PRO A 288 -4.44 3.34 -20.50
CA PRO A 288 -5.37 2.64 -21.37
C PRO A 288 -4.63 1.65 -22.26
N ASN A 289 -5.25 0.50 -22.52
CA ASN A 289 -4.68 -0.55 -23.36
C ASN A 289 -5.20 -0.42 -24.80
N ASP A 290 -4.62 0.50 -25.54
CA ASP A 290 -4.98 0.82 -26.93
C ASP A 290 -3.78 0.67 -27.91
N ASN A 291 -2.75 -0.08 -27.52
CA ASN A 291 -1.50 -0.22 -28.28
C ASN A 291 -1.69 -0.77 -29.70
N ARG A 292 -2.71 -1.61 -29.89
CA ARG A 292 -3.03 -2.17 -31.23
C ARG A 292 -3.96 -1.28 -32.04
N MET A 293 -4.64 -0.33 -31.39
CA MET A 293 -5.53 0.63 -32.05
C MET A 293 -4.79 1.87 -32.51
N LYS A 294 -3.79 2.29 -31.74
CA LYS A 294 -3.05 3.53 -31.94
C LYS A 294 -1.56 3.23 -31.99
N ARG A 295 -0.90 3.80 -32.98
CA ARG A 295 0.56 3.79 -33.00
C ARG A 295 1.08 4.50 -31.76
N HIS A 296 1.83 3.79 -30.94
CA HIS A 296 2.52 4.38 -29.80
C HIS A 296 3.84 4.99 -30.26
N ILE A 297 4.03 6.28 -29.97
CA ILE A 297 5.32 6.95 -30.20
C ILE A 297 6.08 6.87 -28.86
N ASN A 298 7.23 6.20 -28.89
CA ASN A 298 8.13 6.14 -27.74
C ASN A 298 8.63 7.56 -27.40
N PRO A 299 8.55 8.03 -26.14
CA PRO A 299 9.11 9.33 -25.72
C PRO A 299 10.61 9.49 -26.02
N TRP A 300 11.33 8.38 -26.02
CA TRP A 300 12.74 8.33 -26.43
C TRP A 300 12.94 7.94 -27.88
N ASN A 301 11.94 8.20 -28.70
CA ASN A 301 11.93 7.79 -30.11
C ASN A 301 13.23 8.24 -30.82
N TYR A 302 14.21 7.37 -30.75
CA TYR A 302 15.51 7.59 -31.37
C TYR A 302 15.29 7.69 -32.88
N PRO A 303 15.92 8.64 -33.57
CA PRO A 303 15.83 8.70 -35.01
C PRO A 303 16.48 7.43 -35.58
N VAL A 304 15.65 6.54 -36.09
CA VAL A 304 16.08 5.31 -36.75
C VAL A 304 15.92 5.50 -38.24
N LYS A 305 16.97 5.20 -38.99
CA LYS A 305 16.87 5.16 -40.46
C LYS A 305 15.80 4.12 -40.82
N VAL A 306 14.78 4.56 -41.53
CA VAL A 306 13.74 3.67 -42.06
C VAL A 306 14.21 3.17 -43.40
N HIS A 307 14.32 1.87 -43.58
CA HIS A 307 14.55 1.25 -44.86
C HIS A 307 13.24 1.17 -45.64
N THR A 308 13.29 1.48 -46.91
CA THR A 308 12.21 1.12 -47.84
C THR A 308 12.24 -0.40 -48.08
N TYR A 309 11.15 -0.96 -48.64
CA TYR A 309 11.17 -2.39 -49.00
C TYR A 309 12.27 -2.70 -50.02
N GLU A 310 12.49 -1.82 -50.99
CA GLU A 310 13.53 -1.95 -51.99
C GLU A 310 14.95 -2.01 -51.37
N GLU A 311 15.29 -1.08 -50.45
CA GLU A 311 16.56 -1.10 -49.76
C GLU A 311 16.72 -2.38 -48.90
N TRP A 312 15.63 -2.82 -48.26
CA TRP A 312 15.64 -4.04 -47.46
C TRP A 312 15.80 -5.30 -48.32
N GLU A 313 15.11 -5.34 -49.47
CA GLU A 313 15.29 -6.44 -50.43
C GLU A 313 16.71 -6.47 -50.99
N ASP A 314 17.29 -5.31 -51.34
CA ASP A 314 18.66 -5.24 -51.84
C ASP A 314 19.66 -5.79 -50.83
N ASP A 315 19.48 -5.52 -49.53
CA ASP A 315 20.36 -6.03 -48.47
C ASP A 315 20.20 -7.55 -48.25
N TYR A 316 19.03 -8.12 -48.46
CA TYR A 316 18.71 -9.51 -48.13
C TYR A 316 18.32 -10.39 -49.33
N ARG A 317 18.46 -9.91 -50.54
CA ARG A 317 17.97 -10.59 -51.77
C ARG A 317 18.49 -12.01 -51.90
N GLU A 318 19.79 -12.22 -51.69
CA GLU A 318 20.38 -13.56 -51.83
C GLU A 318 19.80 -14.53 -50.78
N ALA A 319 19.65 -14.10 -49.57
CA ALA A 319 19.02 -14.90 -48.52
C ALA A 319 17.54 -15.19 -48.81
N MET A 320 16.82 -14.22 -49.40
CA MET A 320 15.43 -14.41 -49.84
C MET A 320 15.32 -15.43 -50.98
N LYS A 321 16.21 -15.35 -52.00
CA LYS A 321 16.26 -16.33 -53.10
C LYS A 321 16.59 -17.73 -52.56
N GLU A 322 17.56 -17.84 -51.69
CA GLU A 322 17.95 -19.10 -51.06
C GLU A 322 16.79 -19.71 -50.24
N ALA A 323 15.99 -18.87 -49.55
CA ALA A 323 14.81 -19.28 -48.82
C ALA A 323 13.57 -19.52 -49.70
N GLY A 324 13.67 -19.34 -51.01
CA GLY A 324 12.53 -19.47 -51.92
C GLY A 324 11.45 -18.40 -51.80
N LEU A 325 11.81 -17.22 -51.26
CA LEU A 325 10.90 -16.10 -51.12
C LEU A 325 10.84 -15.29 -52.44
N PRO A 326 9.68 -14.69 -52.80
CA PRO A 326 9.60 -13.84 -53.98
C PRO A 326 10.43 -12.56 -53.77
N VAL A 327 11.13 -12.15 -54.84
CA VAL A 327 11.89 -10.91 -54.93
C VAL A 327 11.31 -10.05 -56.05
N GLU A 328 11.33 -8.72 -55.91
CA GLU A 328 10.84 -7.80 -56.92
C GLU A 328 11.88 -7.51 -58.00
N LYS A 329 13.17 -7.63 -57.67
CA LYS A 329 14.29 -7.48 -58.59
C LYS A 329 15.05 -8.79 -58.73
N GLU A 330 15.29 -9.25 -59.97
CA GLU A 330 16.11 -10.44 -60.23
C GLU A 330 17.61 -10.22 -59.98
#